data_b31f95a106b2f8ad5ef848f3fa8b2e14
#
_entry.id   b31f95a106b2f8ad5ef848f3fa8b2e14
#
_cell.length_a   1.000
_cell.length_b   1.000
_cell.length_c   1.000
_cell.angle_alpha   90.00
_cell.angle_beta   90.00
_cell.angle_gamma   90.00
#
_symmetry.space_group_name_H-M   'P 1'
#
loop_
_entity.id
_entity.type
_entity.pdbx_description
1 polymer ?
#
loop_
_entity_poly.entity_id
_entity_poly.type
_entity_poly.pdbx_seq_one_letter_code
_entity_poly.pdbx_strand_id
1 'polypeptide(L)'
;MFHPRRTIKALLLPLAAGLALTSLPAQTAQAASTLTNGGFETDGAGTGTPSGWSEYGDTGASFSESGGHGGSYRLSHWASSAYKVETYQYLSGLTNGNYKLTAWVRSGGGQNAAYISLKNCGGTEQRTNLPVSASGWIRIVVPVNVTNNQCTISINSDANAGNWINVDDLTFTSGTSGTSIHGADISSLAKSEAKGGVYRNSSGTTGDPVAVLKSAGMNYARLKVWVNPADGYNTKTQVLATAKRIKAQGMKLLVDFHYSDFWTDPGQQAKPSAWSGHSYSQLKTDVYNHTYDVLNALKAQGTTADMVQVGNEINGGMLWNEGSTANWSQLAGLLNSGYDAVKAVNSSTQVALHLAKGGDLAGTRSWFDSAVAQGVKFDVIGLSYYGYWHGSLYDFQTTLDDAAARYGKPVYVAETAYPFRLGSEDSHEDVIDLSSELVSGYPATVAGQTRWMNDVASIVEAVPNGRGLGVFYWEATWTAVTGNGWDPTDASSGNAWENQALFGYDDRALASMSWFSHR
;
A
#
# COMPACT_ATOMS: atom_id res chain seq x y z
N MET A 1 76.12 -46.34 10.60
CA MET A 1 76.48 -47.76 10.44
C MET A 1 75.25 -48.54 10.15
N PHE A 2 75.25 -49.18 9.01
CA PHE A 2 74.54 -50.36 8.55
C PHE A 2 73.25 -50.89 9.20
N HIS A 3 72.27 -51.01 8.33
CA HIS A 3 71.15 -51.91 8.10
C HIS A 3 71.17 -53.27 8.85
N PRO A 4 70.05 -54.10 8.91
CA PRO A 4 69.17 -54.41 7.78
C PRO A 4 67.64 -54.56 8.11
N ARG A 5 66.91 -54.59 7.01
CA ARG A 5 65.49 -54.94 6.82
C ARG A 5 65.13 -56.37 7.25
N ARG A 6 63.90 -56.55 7.79
CA ARG A 6 63.20 -57.87 7.70
C ARG A 6 61.76 -57.62 7.18
N THR A 7 61.51 -58.26 6.08
CA THR A 7 60.26 -58.41 5.38
C THR A 7 59.38 -59.51 6.04
N ILE A 8 58.12 -59.18 6.38
CA ILE A 8 57.14 -60.19 6.74
C ILE A 8 56.03 -60.10 5.67
N LYS A 9 55.87 -61.28 4.97
CA LYS A 9 54.77 -61.51 4.04
C LYS A 9 53.52 -61.85 4.85
N ALA A 10 52.46 -61.00 4.74
CA ALA A 10 51.12 -61.38 5.24
C ALA A 10 50.28 -61.94 4.09
N LEU A 11 49.68 -63.08 4.35
CA LEU A 11 48.78 -63.79 3.47
C LEU A 11 47.40 -63.13 3.49
N LEU A 12 46.91 -62.74 2.35
CA LEU A 12 45.56 -62.19 2.18
C LEU A 12 44.62 -63.39 1.82
N LEU A 13 43.67 -63.68 2.69
CA LEU A 13 42.45 -64.44 2.36
C LEU A 13 41.33 -63.44 1.97
N PRO A 14 40.59 -63.61 0.90
CA PRO A 14 39.43 -62.76 0.58
C PRO A 14 38.20 -63.27 1.36
N LEU A 15 37.68 -62.35 2.23
CA LEU A 15 36.39 -62.56 2.86
C LEU A 15 35.34 -61.89 1.93
N ALA A 16 34.58 -62.66 1.19
CA ALA A 16 33.45 -62.21 0.41
C ALA A 16 32.25 -61.98 1.35
N ALA A 17 32.04 -60.71 1.77
CA ALA A 17 30.81 -60.27 2.42
C ALA A 17 29.80 -59.84 1.35
N GLY A 18 28.83 -60.73 1.08
CA GLY A 18 27.68 -60.35 0.23
C GLY A 18 26.82 -59.28 0.90
N LEU A 19 26.89 -58.05 0.41
CA LEU A 19 25.89 -57.00 0.73
C LEU A 19 24.60 -57.35 -0.03
N ALA A 20 23.59 -57.86 0.69
CA ALA A 20 22.22 -57.85 0.20
C ALA A 20 21.71 -56.41 0.17
N LEU A 21 21.73 -55.77 -0.98
CA LEU A 21 21.00 -54.54 -1.23
C LEU A 21 19.51 -54.85 -1.21
N THR A 22 18.86 -54.64 -0.06
CA THR A 22 17.40 -54.54 -0.02
C THR A 22 17.03 -53.24 -0.73
N SER A 23 16.52 -53.34 -1.95
CA SER A 23 15.89 -52.25 -2.65
C SER A 23 14.67 -51.79 -1.85
N LEU A 24 14.78 -50.65 -1.15
CA LEU A 24 13.61 -49.94 -0.67
C LEU A 24 12.73 -49.63 -1.89
N PRO A 25 11.42 -49.88 -1.82
CA PRO A 25 10.53 -49.50 -2.91
C PRO A 25 10.71 -47.99 -3.13
N ALA A 26 11.00 -47.58 -4.36
CA ALA A 26 11.00 -46.19 -4.75
C ALA A 26 9.62 -45.64 -4.43
N GLN A 27 9.54 -44.75 -3.45
CA GLN A 27 8.34 -43.99 -3.19
C GLN A 27 8.09 -43.19 -4.46
N THR A 28 7.06 -43.56 -5.22
CA THR A 28 6.63 -42.80 -6.39
C THR A 28 6.31 -41.40 -5.88
N ALA A 29 7.11 -40.41 -6.27
CA ALA A 29 6.83 -39.02 -5.97
C ALA A 29 5.43 -38.73 -6.52
N GLN A 30 4.49 -38.48 -5.64
CA GLN A 30 3.15 -38.10 -6.03
C GLN A 30 3.27 -36.77 -6.82
N ALA A 31 2.73 -36.73 -8.03
CA ALA A 31 2.73 -35.53 -8.83
C ALA A 31 2.07 -34.39 -8.00
N ALA A 32 2.70 -33.21 -8.00
CA ALA A 32 2.15 -32.05 -7.33
C ALA A 32 0.75 -31.76 -7.88
N SER A 33 -0.23 -31.62 -7.00
CA SER A 33 -1.56 -31.19 -7.40
C SER A 33 -1.51 -29.69 -7.71
N THR A 34 -2.16 -29.29 -8.80
CA THR A 34 -2.33 -27.89 -9.19
C THR A 34 -3.76 -27.46 -8.87
N LEU A 35 -3.96 -26.18 -8.66
CA LEU A 35 -5.31 -25.61 -8.57
C LEU A 35 -6.09 -25.95 -9.84
N THR A 36 -7.25 -26.58 -9.67
CA THR A 36 -8.16 -26.95 -10.77
C THR A 36 -9.43 -26.12 -10.72
N ASN A 37 -10.03 -25.90 -11.89
CA ASN A 37 -11.29 -25.16 -12.02
C ASN A 37 -11.31 -23.81 -11.27
N GLY A 38 -10.21 -23.04 -11.38
CA GLY A 38 -10.10 -21.71 -10.75
C GLY A 38 -11.00 -20.65 -11.38
N GLY A 39 -11.47 -20.88 -12.60
CA GLY A 39 -12.42 -20.02 -13.32
C GLY A 39 -13.85 -20.61 -13.34
N PHE A 40 -14.13 -21.70 -12.62
CA PHE A 40 -15.46 -22.33 -12.47
C PHE A 40 -16.14 -22.75 -13.78
N GLU A 41 -15.38 -22.95 -14.87
CA GLU A 41 -15.86 -23.26 -16.21
C GLU A 41 -16.05 -24.77 -16.48
N THR A 42 -15.48 -25.65 -15.64
CA THR A 42 -15.37 -27.08 -15.93
C THR A 42 -16.73 -27.76 -16.05
N ASP A 43 -17.73 -27.30 -15.31
CA ASP A 43 -19.07 -27.89 -15.33
C ASP A 43 -19.92 -27.47 -16.53
N GLY A 44 -19.52 -26.41 -17.24
CA GLY A 44 -20.23 -25.87 -18.40
C GLY A 44 -21.65 -25.37 -18.11
N ALA A 45 -22.03 -25.27 -16.83
CA ALA A 45 -23.32 -24.83 -16.33
C ALA A 45 -23.20 -24.36 -14.88
N GLY A 46 -24.18 -23.62 -14.37
CA GLY A 46 -24.29 -23.33 -12.94
C GLY A 46 -24.54 -24.62 -12.15
N THR A 47 -23.80 -24.84 -11.05
CA THR A 47 -23.88 -26.03 -10.21
C THR A 47 -23.77 -25.70 -8.73
N GLY A 48 -24.41 -26.50 -7.86
CA GLY A 48 -24.35 -26.33 -6.42
C GLY A 48 -22.96 -26.52 -5.83
N THR A 49 -22.19 -27.50 -6.35
CA THR A 49 -20.81 -27.74 -5.92
C THR A 49 -19.92 -27.77 -7.15
N PRO A 50 -19.08 -26.74 -7.41
CA PRO A 50 -18.21 -26.71 -8.58
C PRO A 50 -17.20 -27.85 -8.58
N SER A 51 -16.99 -28.47 -9.76
CA SER A 51 -16.05 -29.58 -9.94
C SER A 51 -14.64 -29.22 -9.44
N GLY A 52 -14.04 -30.09 -8.63
CA GLY A 52 -12.71 -29.91 -8.03
C GLY A 52 -12.71 -29.12 -6.73
N TRP A 53 -13.83 -28.56 -6.31
CA TRP A 53 -13.98 -27.87 -5.04
C TRP A 53 -14.75 -28.72 -4.03
N SER A 54 -14.56 -28.43 -2.76
CA SER A 54 -15.28 -29.01 -1.62
C SER A 54 -15.90 -27.88 -0.81
N GLU A 55 -16.94 -28.22 -0.04
CA GLU A 55 -17.69 -27.23 0.71
C GLU A 55 -17.89 -27.66 2.15
N TYR A 56 -18.05 -26.67 3.05
CA TYR A 56 -18.34 -26.89 4.46
C TYR A 56 -19.29 -25.79 4.98
N GLY A 57 -20.16 -26.15 5.93
CA GLY A 57 -21.15 -25.25 6.53
C GLY A 57 -22.46 -25.25 5.77
N ASP A 58 -23.02 -24.08 5.53
CA ASP A 58 -24.29 -23.89 4.80
C ASP A 58 -24.07 -24.02 3.29
N THR A 59 -23.77 -25.22 2.82
CA THR A 59 -23.31 -25.49 1.44
C THR A 59 -24.30 -25.05 0.36
N GLY A 60 -25.60 -24.99 0.67
CA GLY A 60 -26.60 -24.43 -0.23
C GLY A 60 -26.43 -22.93 -0.54
N ALA A 61 -25.56 -22.25 0.19
CA ALA A 61 -25.20 -20.85 -0.06
C ALA A 61 -23.99 -20.70 -1.00
N SER A 62 -23.33 -21.81 -1.41
CA SER A 62 -22.20 -21.85 -2.35
C SER A 62 -22.65 -22.49 -3.66
N PHE A 63 -22.39 -21.85 -4.80
CA PHE A 63 -22.74 -22.37 -6.12
C PHE A 63 -21.99 -21.61 -7.21
N SER A 64 -21.83 -22.24 -8.38
CA SER A 64 -21.40 -21.52 -9.58
C SER A 64 -22.61 -21.03 -10.37
N GLU A 65 -22.47 -19.87 -11.00
CA GLU A 65 -23.49 -19.27 -11.84
C GLU A 65 -22.85 -18.45 -12.98
N SER A 66 -23.66 -18.04 -13.96
CA SER A 66 -23.20 -17.22 -15.10
C SER A 66 -22.77 -15.80 -14.64
N GLY A 67 -21.93 -15.17 -15.46
CA GLY A 67 -21.45 -13.80 -15.25
C GLY A 67 -20.06 -13.74 -14.61
N GLY A 68 -19.16 -14.60 -15.06
CA GLY A 68 -17.74 -14.63 -14.69
C GLY A 68 -16.99 -13.35 -15.03
N HIS A 69 -15.81 -13.18 -14.44
CA HIS A 69 -14.81 -12.18 -14.83
C HIS A 69 -14.13 -12.63 -16.13
N GLY A 70 -13.57 -13.84 -16.13
CA GLY A 70 -13.12 -14.56 -17.30
C GLY A 70 -14.10 -15.68 -17.66
N GLY A 71 -14.25 -16.00 -18.94
CA GLY A 71 -15.18 -17.04 -19.35
C GLY A 71 -16.65 -16.72 -19.10
N SER A 72 -17.42 -17.73 -18.67
CA SER A 72 -18.88 -17.66 -18.53
C SER A 72 -19.37 -17.75 -17.10
N TYR A 73 -18.64 -18.44 -16.22
CA TYR A 73 -19.10 -18.80 -14.89
C TYR A 73 -18.24 -18.17 -13.79
N ARG A 74 -18.77 -18.15 -12.58
CA ARG A 74 -18.10 -17.68 -11.36
C ARG A 74 -18.59 -18.46 -10.16
N LEU A 75 -17.86 -18.48 -9.06
CA LEU A 75 -18.38 -18.88 -7.76
C LEU A 75 -19.18 -17.73 -7.13
N SER A 76 -20.29 -18.07 -6.53
CA SER A 76 -21.11 -17.15 -5.72
C SER A 76 -21.35 -17.76 -4.34
N HIS A 77 -21.27 -16.91 -3.29
CA HIS A 77 -21.87 -17.21 -1.99
C HIS A 77 -23.03 -16.25 -1.78
N TRP A 78 -24.23 -16.82 -1.62
CA TRP A 78 -25.47 -16.08 -1.37
C TRP A 78 -26.55 -16.98 -0.79
N ALA A 79 -27.35 -16.44 0.13
CA ALA A 79 -28.60 -17.06 0.56
C ALA A 79 -29.63 -16.00 0.96
N SER A 80 -30.92 -16.39 0.92
CA SER A 80 -32.04 -15.56 1.42
C SER A 80 -32.15 -15.52 2.94
N SER A 81 -31.37 -16.33 3.66
CA SER A 81 -31.19 -16.35 5.11
C SER A 81 -29.74 -16.09 5.47
N ALA A 82 -29.43 -15.81 6.74
CA ALA A 82 -28.05 -15.74 7.21
C ALA A 82 -27.36 -17.09 6.98
N TYR A 83 -26.07 -17.06 6.59
CA TYR A 83 -25.31 -18.25 6.24
C TYR A 83 -23.83 -18.14 6.60
N LYS A 84 -23.22 -19.30 6.79
CA LYS A 84 -21.78 -19.44 6.97
C LYS A 84 -21.28 -20.60 6.13
N VAL A 85 -20.47 -20.29 5.10
CA VAL A 85 -20.00 -21.26 4.13
C VAL A 85 -18.53 -21.09 3.80
N GLU A 86 -17.86 -22.21 3.58
CA GLU A 86 -16.51 -22.31 3.07
C GLU A 86 -16.51 -23.15 1.81
N THR A 87 -15.90 -22.64 0.71
CA THR A 87 -15.60 -23.39 -0.50
C THR A 87 -14.09 -23.50 -0.63
N TYR A 88 -13.55 -24.73 -0.68
CA TYR A 88 -12.10 -24.92 -0.56
C TYR A 88 -11.58 -26.00 -1.51
N GLN A 89 -10.27 -25.91 -1.80
CA GLN A 89 -9.52 -26.92 -2.53
C GLN A 89 -8.20 -27.22 -1.82
N TYR A 90 -7.93 -28.52 -1.59
CA TYR A 90 -6.69 -28.99 -0.99
C TYR A 90 -5.67 -29.34 -2.07
N LEU A 91 -4.46 -28.80 -1.95
CA LEU A 91 -3.31 -29.06 -2.82
C LEU A 91 -2.24 -29.82 -2.05
N SER A 92 -1.67 -30.87 -2.67
CA SER A 92 -0.61 -31.71 -2.10
C SER A 92 0.56 -31.88 -3.06
N GLY A 93 1.70 -32.33 -2.54
CA GLY A 93 2.91 -32.54 -3.34
C GLY A 93 3.59 -31.25 -3.80
N LEU A 94 3.22 -30.10 -3.22
CA LEU A 94 3.83 -28.82 -3.54
C LEU A 94 5.31 -28.80 -3.14
N THR A 95 6.14 -28.14 -3.93
CA THR A 95 7.51 -27.81 -3.50
C THR A 95 7.43 -26.73 -2.40
N ASN A 96 8.19 -26.91 -1.30
CA ASN A 96 8.26 -25.89 -0.28
C ASN A 96 8.85 -24.58 -0.83
N GLY A 97 8.33 -23.44 -0.41
CA GLY A 97 8.73 -22.12 -0.87
C GLY A 97 7.59 -21.12 -0.87
N ASN A 98 7.87 -19.93 -1.40
CA ASN A 98 6.88 -18.88 -1.48
C ASN A 98 5.92 -19.10 -2.65
N TYR A 99 4.64 -18.91 -2.37
CA TYR A 99 3.54 -18.93 -3.33
C TYR A 99 2.64 -17.74 -3.14
N LYS A 100 1.86 -17.45 -4.17
CA LYS A 100 0.76 -16.48 -4.13
C LYS A 100 -0.47 -17.04 -4.84
N LEU A 101 -1.61 -16.83 -4.22
CA LEU A 101 -2.92 -16.96 -4.86
C LEU A 101 -3.33 -15.60 -5.39
N THR A 102 -3.76 -15.54 -6.64
CA THR A 102 -4.42 -14.36 -7.21
C THR A 102 -5.86 -14.75 -7.51
N ALA A 103 -6.81 -13.87 -7.23
CA ALA A 103 -8.23 -14.06 -7.51
C ALA A 103 -8.88 -12.75 -7.92
N TRP A 104 -9.93 -12.83 -8.73
CA TRP A 104 -10.82 -11.71 -9.00
C TRP A 104 -12.06 -11.86 -8.14
N VAL A 105 -12.44 -10.78 -7.46
CA VAL A 105 -13.50 -10.80 -6.46
C VAL A 105 -14.47 -9.64 -6.61
N ARG A 106 -15.70 -9.85 -6.17
CA ARG A 106 -16.74 -8.84 -6.00
C ARG A 106 -17.47 -9.09 -4.70
N SER A 107 -17.97 -8.03 -4.06
CA SER A 107 -18.76 -8.14 -2.84
C SER A 107 -19.78 -7.00 -2.77
N GLY A 108 -21.01 -7.32 -2.41
CA GLY A 108 -22.02 -6.32 -2.10
C GLY A 108 -21.82 -5.62 -0.75
N GLY A 109 -20.89 -6.11 0.07
CA GLY A 109 -20.69 -5.64 1.44
C GLY A 109 -21.73 -6.20 2.42
N GLY A 110 -21.62 -5.77 3.69
CA GLY A 110 -22.55 -6.17 4.75
C GLY A 110 -22.31 -7.53 5.38
N GLN A 111 -21.31 -8.31 4.92
CA GLN A 111 -20.92 -9.56 5.54
C GLN A 111 -20.26 -9.32 6.91
N ASN A 112 -20.47 -10.25 7.86
CA ASN A 112 -19.72 -10.30 9.11
C ASN A 112 -18.24 -10.64 8.83
N ALA A 113 -17.98 -11.53 7.85
CA ALA A 113 -16.67 -11.83 7.30
C ALA A 113 -16.78 -12.33 5.86
N ALA A 114 -15.90 -11.85 4.98
CA ALA A 114 -15.69 -12.37 3.63
C ALA A 114 -14.21 -12.27 3.29
N TYR A 115 -13.55 -13.41 3.04
CA TYR A 115 -12.11 -13.45 2.79
C TYR A 115 -11.71 -14.70 2.01
N ILE A 116 -10.59 -14.60 1.31
CA ILE A 116 -9.88 -15.76 0.80
C ILE A 116 -8.70 -16.02 1.72
N SER A 117 -8.45 -17.30 2.03
CA SER A 117 -7.32 -17.71 2.85
C SER A 117 -6.55 -18.87 2.28
N LEU A 118 -5.27 -18.95 2.72
CA LEU A 118 -4.36 -20.05 2.51
C LEU A 118 -4.02 -20.64 3.86
N LYS A 119 -4.51 -21.87 4.11
CA LYS A 119 -4.36 -22.57 5.38
C LYS A 119 -3.73 -23.95 5.20
N ASN A 120 -3.25 -24.56 6.29
CA ASN A 120 -2.56 -25.86 6.26
C ASN A 120 -1.30 -25.89 5.37
N CYS A 121 -0.64 -24.75 5.18
CA CYS A 121 0.54 -24.61 4.35
C CYS A 121 1.86 -24.73 5.16
N GLY A 122 1.78 -25.14 6.43
CA GLY A 122 2.91 -25.31 7.34
C GLY A 122 3.22 -24.13 8.25
N GLY A 123 2.43 -23.06 8.18
CA GLY A 123 2.48 -21.86 9.04
C GLY A 123 1.08 -21.42 9.47
N THR A 124 0.99 -20.18 9.98
CA THR A 124 -0.28 -19.54 10.27
C THR A 124 -1.08 -19.29 9.00
N GLU A 125 -2.40 -19.38 9.11
CA GLU A 125 -3.32 -19.06 8.02
C GLU A 125 -3.09 -17.61 7.54
N GLN A 126 -2.95 -17.45 6.23
CA GLN A 126 -2.86 -16.15 5.57
C GLN A 126 -4.21 -15.78 4.98
N ARG A 127 -4.64 -14.53 5.14
CA ARG A 127 -5.97 -14.07 4.71
C ARG A 127 -5.89 -12.73 4.01
N THR A 128 -6.74 -12.55 3.00
CA THR A 128 -7.06 -11.25 2.40
C THR A 128 -8.58 -11.12 2.37
N ASN A 129 -9.08 -10.01 2.92
CA ASN A 129 -10.51 -9.71 2.88
C ASN A 129 -10.96 -9.44 1.44
N LEU A 130 -12.23 -9.65 1.17
CA LEU A 130 -12.83 -9.23 -0.09
C LEU A 130 -13.25 -7.76 0.01
N PRO A 131 -12.64 -6.87 -0.79
CA PRO A 131 -13.05 -5.47 -0.85
C PRO A 131 -14.52 -5.32 -1.27
N VAL A 132 -15.19 -4.29 -0.76
CA VAL A 132 -16.55 -3.98 -1.21
C VAL A 132 -16.50 -3.38 -2.60
N SER A 133 -17.03 -4.10 -3.59
CA SER A 133 -17.13 -3.67 -4.98
C SER A 133 -18.31 -4.35 -5.66
N ALA A 134 -19.42 -3.63 -5.75
CA ALA A 134 -20.61 -4.10 -6.45
C ALA A 134 -20.54 -3.84 -7.97
N SER A 135 -19.83 -2.81 -8.39
CA SER A 135 -19.78 -2.33 -9.77
C SER A 135 -18.74 -3.03 -10.66
N GLY A 136 -17.68 -3.59 -10.08
CA GLY A 136 -16.60 -4.18 -10.86
C GLY A 136 -15.82 -5.24 -10.10
N TRP A 137 -15.05 -6.03 -10.84
CA TRP A 137 -14.18 -7.04 -10.29
C TRP A 137 -12.86 -6.42 -9.79
N ILE A 138 -12.45 -6.82 -8.60
CA ILE A 138 -11.17 -6.41 -8.00
C ILE A 138 -10.27 -7.63 -7.92
N ARG A 139 -9.02 -7.49 -8.38
CA ARG A 139 -7.98 -8.49 -8.20
C ARG A 139 -7.37 -8.35 -6.81
N ILE A 140 -7.28 -9.48 -6.09
CA ILE A 140 -6.57 -9.58 -4.82
C ILE A 140 -5.46 -10.62 -4.89
N VAL A 141 -4.50 -10.51 -3.97
CA VAL A 141 -3.40 -11.47 -3.82
C VAL A 141 -3.35 -11.95 -2.38
N VAL A 142 -3.11 -13.25 -2.19
CA VAL A 142 -2.85 -13.84 -0.87
C VAL A 142 -1.49 -14.54 -0.94
N PRO A 143 -0.44 -14.00 -0.32
CA PRO A 143 0.87 -14.65 -0.28
C PRO A 143 0.94 -15.70 0.82
N VAL A 144 1.76 -16.74 0.62
CA VAL A 144 2.03 -17.76 1.62
C VAL A 144 3.42 -18.39 1.43
N ASN A 145 4.05 -18.81 2.53
CA ASN A 145 5.22 -19.68 2.50
C ASN A 145 4.80 -21.11 2.83
N VAL A 146 4.85 -22.00 1.83
CA VAL A 146 4.58 -23.43 1.97
C VAL A 146 5.80 -24.10 2.58
N THR A 147 5.64 -24.82 3.70
CA THR A 147 6.74 -25.49 4.41
C THR A 147 6.49 -26.99 4.67
N ASN A 148 5.32 -27.50 4.28
CA ASN A 148 4.89 -28.88 4.55
C ASN A 148 4.34 -29.61 3.31
N ASN A 149 4.73 -29.16 2.10
CA ASN A 149 4.38 -29.73 0.80
C ASN A 149 2.88 -29.76 0.48
N GLN A 150 2.08 -28.96 1.15
CA GLN A 150 0.63 -28.87 0.93
C GLN A 150 0.10 -27.46 1.20
N CYS A 151 -1.10 -27.16 0.74
CA CYS A 151 -1.82 -25.94 1.05
C CYS A 151 -3.32 -26.14 0.80
N THR A 152 -4.17 -25.48 1.58
CA THR A 152 -5.62 -25.40 1.32
C THR A 152 -5.98 -23.98 0.93
N ILE A 153 -6.54 -23.82 -0.25
CA ILE A 153 -7.15 -22.58 -0.73
C ILE A 153 -8.59 -22.57 -0.23
N SER A 154 -9.03 -21.49 0.41
CA SER A 154 -10.33 -21.43 1.07
C SER A 154 -10.99 -20.07 0.82
N ILE A 155 -12.22 -20.10 0.34
CA ILE A 155 -13.11 -18.93 0.14
C ILE A 155 -14.17 -19.00 1.23
N ASN A 156 -14.28 -17.92 2.03
CA ASN A 156 -15.08 -17.93 3.25
C ASN A 156 -16.07 -16.79 3.26
N SER A 157 -17.30 -17.10 3.69
CA SER A 157 -18.34 -16.12 3.98
C SER A 157 -19.04 -16.43 5.29
N ASP A 158 -19.20 -15.41 6.14
CA ASP A 158 -20.13 -15.34 7.27
C ASP A 158 -20.99 -14.11 7.02
N ALA A 159 -22.27 -14.30 6.73
CA ALA A 159 -23.06 -13.25 6.09
C ALA A 159 -24.51 -13.25 6.56
N ASN A 160 -25.11 -12.05 6.58
CA ASN A 160 -26.53 -11.87 6.79
C ASN A 160 -27.32 -12.23 5.52
N ALA A 161 -28.63 -12.41 5.67
CA ALA A 161 -29.54 -12.67 4.55
C ALA A 161 -29.35 -11.65 3.41
N GLY A 162 -29.24 -12.15 2.19
CA GLY A 162 -29.10 -11.34 0.97
C GLY A 162 -27.72 -10.76 0.70
N ASN A 163 -26.75 -10.86 1.62
CA ASN A 163 -25.37 -10.49 1.31
C ASN A 163 -24.76 -11.50 0.34
N TRP A 164 -23.82 -11.04 -0.49
CA TRP A 164 -23.23 -11.87 -1.53
C TRP A 164 -21.76 -11.55 -1.79
N ILE A 165 -21.04 -12.55 -2.22
CA ILE A 165 -19.73 -12.41 -2.85
C ILE A 165 -19.68 -13.18 -4.16
N ASN A 166 -18.80 -12.75 -5.07
CA ASN A 166 -18.42 -13.51 -6.25
C ASN A 166 -16.88 -13.65 -6.29
N VAL A 167 -16.41 -14.79 -6.74
CA VAL A 167 -14.98 -15.09 -6.92
C VAL A 167 -14.78 -15.79 -8.25
N ASP A 168 -13.69 -15.44 -8.95
CA ASP A 168 -13.36 -16.01 -10.25
C ASP A 168 -11.85 -15.95 -10.54
N ASP A 169 -11.43 -16.64 -11.59
CA ASP A 169 -10.06 -16.63 -12.13
C ASP A 169 -8.96 -16.81 -11.08
N LEU A 170 -9.15 -17.77 -10.16
CA LEU A 170 -8.12 -18.08 -9.18
C LEU A 170 -6.91 -18.73 -9.85
N THR A 171 -5.73 -18.24 -9.51
CA THR A 171 -4.45 -18.86 -9.90
C THR A 171 -3.54 -18.98 -8.69
N PHE A 172 -2.87 -20.13 -8.56
CA PHE A 172 -1.91 -20.40 -7.48
C PHE A 172 -0.55 -20.68 -8.06
N THR A 173 0.43 -19.79 -7.83
CA THR A 173 1.73 -19.84 -8.49
C THR A 173 2.87 -19.63 -7.49
N SER A 174 4.04 -20.21 -7.78
CA SER A 174 5.26 -19.90 -7.03
C SER A 174 5.66 -18.43 -7.21
N GLY A 175 6.21 -17.84 -6.17
CA GLY A 175 6.70 -16.46 -6.15
C GLY A 175 6.32 -15.72 -4.88
N THR A 176 6.90 -14.54 -4.71
CA THR A 176 6.60 -13.62 -3.60
C THR A 176 5.56 -12.60 -4.02
N SER A 177 4.84 -12.08 -3.07
CA SER A 177 4.05 -10.86 -3.16
C SER A 177 4.31 -10.01 -1.92
N GLY A 178 3.91 -8.75 -1.94
CA GLY A 178 4.04 -7.82 -0.84
C GLY A 178 4.49 -6.44 -1.33
N THR A 179 4.17 -5.44 -0.54
CA THR A 179 4.56 -4.06 -0.78
C THR A 179 5.79 -3.67 0.04
N SER A 180 6.55 -2.70 -0.44
CA SER A 180 7.78 -2.23 0.23
C SER A 180 7.56 -0.96 1.06
N ILE A 181 6.38 -0.32 0.92
CA ILE A 181 6.02 0.92 1.59
C ILE A 181 4.78 0.69 2.47
N HIS A 182 5.00 0.75 3.77
CA HIS A 182 3.97 0.82 4.81
C HIS A 182 4.21 2.14 5.51
N GLY A 183 3.77 3.23 4.88
CA GLY A 183 4.20 4.57 5.21
C GLY A 183 3.12 5.42 5.84
N ALA A 184 3.53 6.54 6.44
CA ALA A 184 2.64 7.61 6.82
C ALA A 184 3.29 8.98 6.61
N ASP A 185 2.47 9.97 6.28
CA ASP A 185 2.80 11.38 6.44
C ASP A 185 2.69 11.75 7.92
N ILE A 186 3.71 12.41 8.43
CA ILE A 186 3.79 12.89 9.82
C ILE A 186 4.26 14.35 9.85
N SER A 187 3.94 15.11 8.83
CA SER A 187 4.43 16.49 8.66
C SER A 187 3.93 17.45 9.73
N SER A 188 2.70 17.23 10.24
CA SER A 188 2.12 18.03 11.33
C SER A 188 2.75 17.75 12.70
N LEU A 189 3.48 16.63 12.87
CA LEU A 189 3.99 16.17 14.16
C LEU A 189 4.79 17.23 14.91
N ALA A 190 5.73 17.89 14.24
CA ALA A 190 6.58 18.88 14.89
C ALA A 190 5.78 20.08 15.45
N LYS A 191 4.71 20.50 14.76
CA LYS A 191 3.80 21.55 15.23
C LYS A 191 2.93 21.05 16.37
N SER A 192 2.37 19.84 16.29
CA SER A 192 1.58 19.20 17.34
C SER A 192 2.37 19.13 18.66
N GLU A 193 3.58 18.57 18.62
CA GLU A 193 4.45 18.43 19.82
C GLU A 193 4.82 19.82 20.40
N ALA A 194 5.17 20.79 19.56
CA ALA A 194 5.51 22.15 19.99
C ALA A 194 4.32 22.88 20.65
N LYS A 195 3.09 22.49 20.30
CA LYS A 195 1.85 23.00 20.89
C LYS A 195 1.34 22.19 22.08
N GLY A 196 2.10 21.18 22.54
CA GLY A 196 1.79 20.38 23.71
C GLY A 196 1.05 19.07 23.41
N GLY A 197 0.96 18.67 22.14
CA GLY A 197 0.41 17.37 21.73
C GLY A 197 1.13 16.22 22.40
N VAL A 198 0.37 15.26 22.89
CA VAL A 198 0.84 14.06 23.59
C VAL A 198 0.46 12.83 22.79
N TYR A 199 1.33 11.83 22.75
CA TYR A 199 1.07 10.57 22.05
C TYR A 199 1.35 9.40 22.98
N ARG A 200 0.46 8.40 22.92
CA ARG A 200 0.51 7.21 23.77
C ARG A 200 0.49 5.96 22.92
N ASN A 201 1.19 4.93 23.36
CA ASN A 201 1.03 3.61 22.75
C ASN A 201 -0.37 3.02 23.09
N SER A 202 -0.70 1.86 22.52
CA SER A 202 -1.98 1.18 22.76
C SER A 202 -2.25 0.83 24.22
N SER A 203 -1.22 0.69 25.06
CA SER A 203 -1.36 0.48 26.50
C SER A 203 -1.55 1.77 27.32
N GLY A 204 -1.52 2.95 26.67
CA GLY A 204 -1.70 4.26 27.30
C GLY A 204 -0.41 4.89 27.84
N THR A 205 0.75 4.30 27.59
CA THR A 205 2.04 4.87 27.99
C THR A 205 2.47 5.96 27.01
N THR A 206 2.79 7.15 27.50
CA THR A 206 3.33 8.26 26.70
C THR A 206 4.67 7.89 26.10
N GLY A 207 4.87 8.21 24.82
CA GLY A 207 6.10 7.89 24.10
C GLY A 207 6.30 8.75 22.85
N ASP A 208 7.45 8.56 22.20
CA ASP A 208 7.74 9.16 20.90
C ASP A 208 6.80 8.58 19.81
N PRO A 209 5.94 9.38 19.17
CA PRO A 209 5.01 8.87 18.15
C PRO A 209 5.71 8.22 16.94
N VAL A 210 6.92 8.66 16.58
CA VAL A 210 7.72 8.01 15.52
C VAL A 210 8.08 6.57 15.93
N ALA A 211 8.42 6.35 17.20
CA ALA A 211 8.70 5.00 17.73
C ALA A 211 7.41 4.17 17.88
N VAL A 212 6.29 4.78 18.25
CA VAL A 212 4.97 4.10 18.31
C VAL A 212 4.57 3.60 16.93
N LEU A 213 4.60 4.45 15.91
CA LEU A 213 4.30 4.10 14.52
C LEU A 213 5.25 3.01 14.00
N LYS A 214 6.56 3.12 14.30
CA LYS A 214 7.55 2.09 13.96
C LYS A 214 7.21 0.75 14.60
N SER A 215 6.84 0.72 15.85
CA SER A 215 6.48 -0.52 16.56
C SER A 215 5.22 -1.19 16.01
N ALA A 216 4.32 -0.40 15.39
CA ALA A 216 3.14 -0.89 14.69
C ALA A 216 3.45 -1.47 13.30
N GLY A 217 4.68 -1.28 12.77
CA GLY A 217 5.11 -1.81 11.48
C GLY A 217 5.44 -0.75 10.43
N MET A 218 5.22 0.54 10.71
CA MET A 218 5.59 1.62 9.77
C MET A 218 7.07 1.52 9.40
N ASN A 219 7.36 1.62 8.10
CA ASN A 219 8.73 1.50 7.59
C ASN A 219 9.19 2.69 6.75
N TYR A 220 8.29 3.62 6.46
CA TYR A 220 8.55 4.77 5.62
C TYR A 220 7.78 6.00 6.12
N ALA A 221 8.44 7.13 6.29
CA ALA A 221 7.79 8.39 6.65
C ALA A 221 7.81 9.37 5.47
N ARG A 222 6.73 10.12 5.28
CA ARG A 222 6.62 11.24 4.34
C ARG A 222 6.63 12.54 5.13
N LEU A 223 7.40 13.52 4.66
CA LEU A 223 7.49 14.86 5.21
C LEU A 223 7.35 15.89 4.09
N LYS A 224 6.35 16.78 4.20
CA LYS A 224 6.27 17.93 3.32
C LYS A 224 7.29 19.01 3.69
N VAL A 225 7.71 19.78 2.71
CA VAL A 225 8.58 20.94 2.92
C VAL A 225 8.03 22.15 2.17
N TRP A 226 7.89 23.26 2.91
CA TRP A 226 7.54 24.57 2.42
C TRP A 226 8.78 25.46 2.32
N VAL A 227 8.70 26.57 1.57
CA VAL A 227 9.84 27.47 1.36
C VAL A 227 10.02 28.42 2.54
N ASN A 228 8.99 29.20 2.88
CA ASN A 228 9.03 30.16 3.97
C ASN A 228 7.63 30.36 4.61
N PRO A 229 7.07 29.33 5.28
CA PRO A 229 5.76 29.41 5.90
C PRO A 229 5.72 30.40 7.08
N ALA A 230 4.56 31.05 7.27
CA ALA A 230 4.37 32.12 8.24
C ALA A 230 4.59 31.67 9.70
N ASP A 231 4.23 30.42 10.03
CA ASP A 231 4.35 29.85 11.37
C ASP A 231 5.70 29.17 11.64
N GLY A 232 6.55 29.06 10.63
CA GLY A 232 7.89 28.45 10.73
C GLY A 232 7.90 26.92 10.78
N TYR A 233 6.76 26.23 10.64
CA TYR A 233 6.69 24.76 10.56
C TYR A 233 6.80 24.28 9.10
N ASN A 234 7.10 22.98 8.92
CA ASN A 234 7.36 22.36 7.60
C ASN A 234 8.49 23.03 6.81
N THR A 235 9.40 23.73 7.48
CA THR A 235 10.61 24.31 6.89
C THR A 235 11.71 23.24 6.77
N LYS A 236 12.76 23.56 5.99
CA LYS A 236 13.99 22.77 5.95
C LYS A 236 14.48 22.38 7.35
N THR A 237 14.48 23.30 8.31
CA THR A 237 14.95 23.04 9.69
C THR A 237 14.13 21.96 10.37
N GLN A 238 12.79 22.02 10.26
CA GLN A 238 11.90 21.03 10.84
C GLN A 238 12.05 19.67 10.15
N VAL A 239 12.12 19.64 8.83
CA VAL A 239 12.36 18.41 8.06
C VAL A 239 13.67 17.74 8.47
N LEU A 240 14.75 18.50 8.63
CA LEU A 240 16.04 17.99 9.09
C LEU A 240 15.96 17.37 10.50
N ALA A 241 15.24 18.03 11.42
CA ALA A 241 15.08 17.53 12.79
C ALA A 241 14.26 16.22 12.83
N THR A 242 13.11 16.19 12.16
CA THR A 242 12.23 15.01 12.10
C THR A 242 12.90 13.85 11.35
N ALA A 243 13.65 14.12 10.28
CA ALA A 243 14.40 13.11 9.53
C ALA A 243 15.41 12.35 10.41
N LYS A 244 16.06 13.00 11.38
CA LYS A 244 16.94 12.31 12.34
C LYS A 244 16.18 11.29 13.19
N ARG A 245 14.97 11.64 13.66
CA ARG A 245 14.12 10.71 14.44
C ARG A 245 13.69 9.52 13.58
N ILE A 246 13.25 9.77 12.33
CA ILE A 246 12.85 8.73 11.38
C ILE A 246 14.01 7.77 11.10
N LYS A 247 15.18 8.30 10.75
CA LYS A 247 16.35 7.46 10.43
C LYS A 247 16.90 6.72 11.65
N ALA A 248 16.80 7.28 12.86
CA ALA A 248 17.16 6.61 14.10
C ALA A 248 16.31 5.36 14.38
N GLN A 249 15.05 5.33 13.88
CA GLN A 249 14.18 4.16 13.90
C GLN A 249 14.42 3.18 12.73
N GLY A 250 15.43 3.42 11.89
CA GLY A 250 15.74 2.59 10.72
C GLY A 250 14.70 2.67 9.59
N MET A 251 13.86 3.71 9.59
CA MET A 251 12.85 3.91 8.56
C MET A 251 13.40 4.68 7.35
N LYS A 252 12.74 4.52 6.22
CA LYS A 252 12.97 5.31 5.01
C LYS A 252 12.28 6.67 5.08
N LEU A 253 12.73 7.61 4.23
CA LEU A 253 12.24 8.97 4.19
C LEU A 253 11.85 9.36 2.75
N LEU A 254 10.60 9.83 2.60
CA LEU A 254 10.13 10.58 1.44
C LEU A 254 10.04 12.06 1.80
N VAL A 255 10.57 12.93 0.96
CA VAL A 255 10.44 14.39 1.09
C VAL A 255 9.52 14.89 -0.01
N ASP A 256 8.46 15.60 0.38
CA ASP A 256 7.46 16.16 -0.50
C ASP A 256 7.62 17.68 -0.64
N PHE A 257 8.05 18.13 -1.81
CA PHE A 257 8.26 19.55 -2.09
C PHE A 257 6.99 20.20 -2.62
N HIS A 258 6.37 21.06 -1.81
CA HIS A 258 5.22 21.86 -2.27
C HIS A 258 5.64 23.04 -3.16
N TYR A 259 6.87 23.53 -3.03
CA TYR A 259 7.34 24.76 -3.69
C TYR A 259 6.43 25.96 -3.45
N SER A 260 5.94 26.08 -2.23
CA SER A 260 5.03 27.13 -1.76
C SER A 260 5.37 27.49 -0.33
N ASP A 261 4.81 28.56 0.20
CA ASP A 261 4.82 28.92 1.63
C ASP A 261 3.60 28.33 2.37
N PHE A 262 2.73 27.61 1.63
CA PHE A 262 1.43 27.11 2.10
C PHE A 262 1.10 25.76 1.44
N TRP A 263 -0.04 25.20 1.78
CA TRP A 263 -0.57 24.00 1.15
C TRP A 263 -0.66 24.17 -0.37
N THR A 264 -0.27 23.16 -1.10
CA THR A 264 -0.56 23.01 -2.51
C THR A 264 -1.45 21.80 -2.71
N ASP A 265 -2.46 21.95 -3.55
CA ASP A 265 -3.46 20.94 -3.88
C ASP A 265 -3.97 21.18 -5.32
N PRO A 266 -4.92 20.38 -5.85
CA PRO A 266 -5.43 20.58 -7.19
C PRO A 266 -6.08 21.96 -7.44
N GLY A 267 -6.51 22.66 -6.40
CA GLY A 267 -7.14 23.97 -6.46
C GLY A 267 -6.18 25.15 -6.29
N GLN A 268 -4.97 24.91 -5.75
CA GLN A 268 -4.00 25.98 -5.48
C GLN A 268 -2.56 25.52 -5.59
N GLN A 269 -1.78 26.27 -6.36
CA GLN A 269 -0.36 26.00 -6.62
C GLN A 269 0.42 27.33 -6.64
N ALA A 270 0.24 28.13 -5.57
CA ALA A 270 0.81 29.47 -5.47
C ALA A 270 2.33 29.43 -5.34
N LYS A 271 3.00 30.36 -6.02
CA LYS A 271 4.44 30.56 -5.83
C LYS A 271 4.72 31.03 -4.40
N PRO A 272 5.87 30.63 -3.80
CA PRO A 272 6.34 31.26 -2.57
C PRO A 272 6.44 32.77 -2.75
N SER A 273 6.19 33.53 -1.70
CA SER A 273 6.27 35.01 -1.72
C SER A 273 7.63 35.50 -2.22
N ALA A 274 8.71 34.80 -1.84
CA ALA A 274 10.07 35.12 -2.28
C ALA A 274 10.29 34.92 -3.80
N TRP A 275 9.44 34.15 -4.48
CA TRP A 275 9.55 33.87 -5.91
C TRP A 275 8.45 34.53 -6.75
N SER A 276 7.56 35.30 -6.13
CA SER A 276 6.34 35.85 -6.76
C SER A 276 6.62 36.70 -8.01
N GLY A 277 7.72 37.45 -8.03
CA GLY A 277 8.15 38.29 -9.17
C GLY A 277 9.14 37.62 -10.13
N HIS A 278 9.47 36.34 -9.92
CA HIS A 278 10.49 35.66 -10.71
C HIS A 278 9.97 35.24 -12.09
N SER A 279 10.80 35.43 -13.10
CA SER A 279 10.58 34.90 -14.44
C SER A 279 10.68 33.36 -14.45
N TYR A 280 10.14 32.72 -15.48
CA TYR A 280 10.26 31.28 -15.67
C TYR A 280 11.70 30.75 -15.54
N SER A 281 12.68 31.48 -16.09
CA SER A 281 14.09 31.08 -15.98
C SER A 281 14.61 31.11 -14.55
N GLN A 282 14.19 32.10 -13.77
CA GLN A 282 14.51 32.22 -12.34
C GLN A 282 13.80 31.11 -11.54
N LEU A 283 12.50 30.84 -11.80
CA LEU A 283 11.77 29.78 -11.15
C LEU A 283 12.42 28.39 -11.36
N LYS A 284 12.96 28.10 -12.54
CA LYS A 284 13.73 26.88 -12.76
C LYS A 284 14.95 26.78 -11.84
N THR A 285 15.65 27.92 -11.67
CA THR A 285 16.81 28.00 -10.77
C THR A 285 16.39 27.86 -9.31
N ASP A 286 15.27 28.47 -8.93
CA ASP A 286 14.72 28.39 -7.56
C ASP A 286 14.33 26.96 -7.19
N VAL A 287 13.59 26.26 -8.07
CA VAL A 287 13.22 24.84 -7.89
C VAL A 287 14.47 23.99 -7.71
N TYR A 288 15.46 24.17 -8.59
CA TYR A 288 16.72 23.43 -8.49
C TYR A 288 17.42 23.70 -7.15
N ASN A 289 17.64 24.97 -6.83
CA ASN A 289 18.43 25.37 -5.66
C ASN A 289 17.73 24.98 -4.35
N HIS A 290 16.40 25.17 -4.22
CA HIS A 290 15.66 24.79 -3.03
C HIS A 290 15.69 23.28 -2.82
N THR A 291 15.43 22.50 -3.88
CA THR A 291 15.50 21.04 -3.83
C THR A 291 16.90 20.56 -3.44
N TYR A 292 17.92 21.09 -4.11
CA TYR A 292 19.32 20.72 -3.85
C TYR A 292 19.71 21.07 -2.41
N ASP A 293 19.38 22.26 -1.92
CA ASP A 293 19.76 22.75 -0.59
C ASP A 293 19.15 21.90 0.53
N VAL A 294 17.87 21.56 0.45
CA VAL A 294 17.21 20.69 1.43
C VAL A 294 17.81 19.28 1.42
N LEU A 295 17.94 18.68 0.24
CA LEU A 295 18.41 17.30 0.11
C LEU A 295 19.90 17.16 0.44
N ASN A 296 20.73 18.13 0.06
CA ASN A 296 22.14 18.14 0.41
C ASN A 296 22.36 18.29 1.92
N ALA A 297 21.54 19.08 2.61
CA ALA A 297 21.56 19.18 4.06
C ALA A 297 21.15 17.86 4.74
N LEU A 298 20.11 17.18 4.24
CA LEU A 298 19.71 15.84 4.69
C LEU A 298 20.86 14.84 4.51
N LYS A 299 21.52 14.85 3.35
CA LYS A 299 22.66 13.98 3.07
C LYS A 299 23.85 14.29 3.98
N ALA A 300 24.17 15.55 4.17
CA ALA A 300 25.29 15.98 5.01
C ALA A 300 25.12 15.56 6.48
N GLN A 301 23.90 15.50 7.00
CA GLN A 301 23.63 15.02 8.35
C GLN A 301 23.42 13.49 8.46
N GLY A 302 23.54 12.72 7.36
CA GLY A 302 23.39 11.27 7.33
C GLY A 302 21.93 10.77 7.25
N THR A 303 20.99 11.62 6.85
CA THR A 303 19.56 11.29 6.73
C THR A 303 19.05 11.41 5.29
N THR A 304 19.84 10.94 4.33
CA THR A 304 19.51 10.99 2.90
C THR A 304 18.08 10.50 2.63
N ALA A 305 17.31 11.26 1.83
CA ALA A 305 15.98 10.86 1.38
C ALA A 305 16.07 9.66 0.44
N ASP A 306 15.16 8.70 0.62
CA ASP A 306 15.04 7.52 -0.25
C ASP A 306 14.18 7.81 -1.48
N MET A 307 13.19 8.70 -1.34
CA MET A 307 12.29 9.17 -2.39
C MET A 307 12.00 10.67 -2.21
N VAL A 308 11.71 11.33 -3.31
CA VAL A 308 11.35 12.75 -3.34
C VAL A 308 10.15 12.95 -4.26
N GLN A 309 9.13 13.66 -3.79
CA GLN A 309 8.07 14.20 -4.63
C GLN A 309 8.48 15.59 -5.12
N VAL A 310 8.45 15.78 -6.44
CA VAL A 310 8.68 17.08 -7.09
C VAL A 310 7.31 17.68 -7.39
N GLY A 311 6.82 18.46 -6.43
CA GLY A 311 5.46 19.00 -6.41
C GLY A 311 4.46 18.07 -5.72
N ASN A 312 3.47 18.67 -5.06
CA ASN A 312 2.36 18.00 -4.41
C ASN A 312 1.08 18.22 -5.20
N GLU A 313 0.37 17.10 -5.53
CA GLU A 313 -0.92 17.09 -6.22
C GLU A 313 -1.00 18.01 -7.45
N ILE A 314 -0.01 17.90 -8.32
CA ILE A 314 0.22 18.79 -9.46
C ILE A 314 -0.73 18.51 -10.64
N ASN A 315 -2.01 18.25 -10.35
CA ASN A 315 -3.05 18.00 -11.37
C ASN A 315 -3.13 19.13 -12.41
N GLY A 316 -3.08 20.37 -11.95
CA GLY A 316 -3.06 21.58 -12.77
C GLY A 316 -1.66 22.14 -13.03
N GLY A 317 -0.61 21.41 -12.66
CA GLY A 317 0.78 21.87 -12.67
C GLY A 317 1.21 22.42 -11.30
N MET A 318 2.29 23.19 -11.25
CA MET A 318 2.86 23.81 -10.03
C MET A 318 3.33 25.23 -10.30
N LEU A 319 3.51 26.07 -9.27
CA LEU A 319 4.04 27.44 -9.41
C LEU A 319 3.27 28.26 -10.46
N TRP A 320 1.94 28.37 -10.26
CA TRP A 320 1.07 29.05 -11.22
C TRP A 320 1.43 30.55 -11.33
N ASN A 321 1.29 31.13 -12.56
CA ASN A 321 0.77 30.53 -13.80
C ASN A 321 1.84 29.81 -14.66
N GLU A 322 3.12 30.07 -14.46
CA GLU A 322 4.21 29.64 -15.34
C GLU A 322 4.26 28.13 -15.48
N GLY A 323 4.14 27.40 -14.39
CA GLY A 323 4.17 25.93 -14.37
C GLY A 323 2.80 25.26 -14.42
N SER A 324 1.78 25.92 -14.95
CA SER A 324 0.47 25.30 -15.14
C SER A 324 0.45 24.33 -16.33
N THR A 325 -0.48 23.38 -16.35
CA THR A 325 -0.71 22.47 -17.48
C THR A 325 -1.14 23.18 -18.77
N ALA A 326 -1.55 24.44 -18.72
CA ALA A 326 -1.72 25.27 -19.90
C ALA A 326 -0.38 25.60 -20.59
N ASN A 327 0.74 25.50 -19.85
CA ASN A 327 2.10 25.81 -20.31
C ASN A 327 3.01 24.58 -20.15
N TRP A 328 2.67 23.47 -20.77
CA TRP A 328 3.36 22.16 -20.58
C TRP A 328 4.87 22.22 -20.74
N SER A 329 5.40 22.98 -21.70
CA SER A 329 6.85 23.10 -21.88
C SER A 329 7.54 23.76 -20.68
N GLN A 330 6.87 24.73 -20.03
CA GLN A 330 7.40 25.38 -18.84
C GLN A 330 7.26 24.46 -17.63
N LEU A 331 6.10 23.80 -17.46
CA LEU A 331 5.91 22.80 -16.41
C LEU A 331 6.97 21.69 -16.49
N ALA A 332 7.20 21.14 -17.68
CA ALA A 332 8.23 20.12 -17.90
C ALA A 332 9.63 20.60 -17.50
N GLY A 333 9.96 21.85 -17.83
CA GLY A 333 11.25 22.45 -17.44
C GLY A 333 11.41 22.64 -15.93
N LEU A 334 10.33 22.98 -15.21
CA LEU A 334 10.33 23.07 -13.73
C LEU A 334 10.46 21.69 -13.08
N LEU A 335 9.68 20.71 -13.52
CA LEU A 335 9.74 19.33 -13.02
C LEU A 335 11.12 18.72 -13.25
N ASN A 336 11.69 18.92 -14.45
CA ASN A 336 13.03 18.44 -14.75
C ASN A 336 14.11 19.14 -13.93
N SER A 337 13.95 20.42 -13.56
CA SER A 337 14.87 21.10 -12.65
C SER A 337 14.88 20.46 -11.25
N GLY A 338 13.71 20.12 -10.73
CA GLY A 338 13.59 19.36 -9.47
C GLY A 338 14.22 17.97 -9.57
N TYR A 339 13.92 17.23 -10.65
CA TYR A 339 14.53 15.91 -10.91
C TYR A 339 16.05 15.98 -10.93
N ASP A 340 16.62 16.92 -11.69
CA ASP A 340 18.06 17.05 -11.85
C ASP A 340 18.74 17.43 -10.52
N ALA A 341 18.11 18.26 -9.69
CA ALA A 341 18.60 18.59 -8.35
C ALA A 341 18.63 17.35 -7.43
N VAL A 342 17.58 16.52 -7.43
CA VAL A 342 17.55 15.25 -6.67
C VAL A 342 18.71 14.36 -7.09
N LYS A 343 18.87 14.14 -8.40
CA LYS A 343 19.90 13.26 -8.94
C LYS A 343 21.32 13.80 -8.74
N ALA A 344 21.49 15.11 -8.68
CA ALA A 344 22.78 15.75 -8.36
C ALA A 344 23.21 15.50 -6.91
N VAL A 345 22.25 15.46 -5.96
CA VAL A 345 22.56 15.13 -4.56
C VAL A 345 22.81 13.64 -4.38
N ASN A 346 21.90 12.80 -4.90
CA ASN A 346 22.02 11.34 -4.81
C ASN A 346 21.29 10.67 -5.99
N SER A 347 22.05 10.05 -6.88
CA SER A 347 21.52 9.41 -8.08
C SER A 347 20.58 8.22 -7.81
N SER A 348 20.67 7.59 -6.61
CA SER A 348 19.81 6.47 -6.22
C SER A 348 18.47 6.89 -5.60
N THR A 349 18.31 8.14 -5.17
CA THR A 349 17.04 8.65 -4.67
C THR A 349 15.99 8.63 -5.77
N GLN A 350 14.85 8.00 -5.51
CA GLN A 350 13.74 7.93 -6.47
C GLN A 350 13.00 9.28 -6.55
N VAL A 351 12.60 9.66 -7.75
CA VAL A 351 11.81 10.88 -7.99
C VAL A 351 10.39 10.50 -8.38
N ALA A 352 9.43 10.93 -7.60
CA ALA A 352 8.01 10.71 -7.83
C ALA A 352 7.32 11.99 -8.32
N LEU A 353 6.33 11.82 -9.18
CA LEU A 353 5.33 12.84 -9.51
C LEU A 353 4.00 12.43 -8.88
N HIS A 354 3.29 13.40 -8.30
CA HIS A 354 2.13 13.16 -7.46
C HIS A 354 0.88 13.86 -8.00
N LEU A 355 -0.19 13.09 -8.22
CA LEU A 355 -1.50 13.57 -8.64
C LEU A 355 -2.61 13.12 -7.68
N ALA A 356 -3.60 13.97 -7.45
CA ALA A 356 -4.86 13.62 -6.77
C ALA A 356 -5.87 13.03 -7.77
N LYS A 357 -5.53 11.87 -8.36
CA LYS A 357 -6.31 11.23 -9.43
C LYS A 357 -6.35 9.70 -9.32
N GLY A 358 -6.33 9.17 -8.10
CA GLY A 358 -6.21 7.72 -7.88
C GLY A 358 -7.32 6.87 -8.52
N GLY A 359 -8.52 7.41 -8.70
CA GLY A 359 -9.63 6.73 -9.38
C GLY A 359 -10.04 7.37 -10.71
N ASP A 360 -9.31 8.38 -11.19
CA ASP A 360 -9.55 9.06 -12.48
C ASP A 360 -8.58 8.52 -13.55
N LEU A 361 -8.91 7.38 -14.13
CA LEU A 361 -8.13 6.74 -15.20
C LEU A 361 -7.85 7.69 -16.37
N ALA A 362 -8.89 8.39 -16.85
CA ALA A 362 -8.77 9.26 -18.02
C ALA A 362 -7.88 10.47 -17.71
N GLY A 363 -8.07 11.09 -16.56
CA GLY A 363 -7.27 12.23 -16.13
C GLY A 363 -5.82 11.86 -15.86
N THR A 364 -5.57 10.71 -15.23
CA THR A 364 -4.22 10.19 -14.99
C THR A 364 -3.49 9.90 -16.30
N ARG A 365 -4.13 9.22 -17.26
CA ARG A 365 -3.58 9.01 -18.61
C ARG A 365 -3.26 10.33 -19.31
N SER A 366 -4.22 11.24 -19.38
CA SER A 366 -4.05 12.51 -20.08
C SER A 366 -2.87 13.30 -19.53
N TRP A 367 -2.72 13.32 -18.21
CA TRP A 367 -1.63 14.05 -17.56
C TRP A 367 -0.26 13.41 -17.82
N PHE A 368 -0.11 12.11 -17.58
CA PHE A 368 1.19 11.42 -17.78
C PHE A 368 1.55 11.27 -19.26
N ASP A 369 0.59 11.10 -20.18
CA ASP A 369 0.85 11.11 -21.61
C ASP A 369 1.45 12.47 -22.04
N SER A 370 0.89 13.58 -21.54
CA SER A 370 1.43 14.92 -21.79
C SER A 370 2.83 15.09 -21.17
N ALA A 371 3.03 14.62 -19.94
CA ALA A 371 4.32 14.69 -19.28
C ALA A 371 5.41 13.92 -20.05
N VAL A 372 5.12 12.71 -20.49
CA VAL A 372 6.03 11.88 -21.30
C VAL A 372 6.31 12.53 -22.65
N ALA A 373 5.29 13.07 -23.31
CA ALA A 373 5.43 13.77 -24.60
C ALA A 373 6.32 15.02 -24.49
N GLN A 374 6.34 15.68 -23.33
CA GLN A 374 7.19 16.84 -23.03
C GLN A 374 8.57 16.46 -22.45
N GLY A 375 8.90 15.18 -22.35
CA GLY A 375 10.18 14.71 -21.84
C GLY A 375 10.37 14.94 -20.33
N VAL A 376 9.30 14.91 -19.55
CA VAL A 376 9.39 14.96 -18.09
C VAL A 376 10.03 13.69 -17.54
N LYS A 377 11.03 13.88 -16.68
CA LYS A 377 11.78 12.78 -16.05
C LYS A 377 11.12 12.42 -14.70
N PHE A 378 10.87 11.14 -14.48
CA PHE A 378 10.41 10.61 -13.19
C PHE A 378 10.70 9.11 -13.09
N ASP A 379 10.75 8.61 -11.87
CA ASP A 379 11.03 7.21 -11.56
C ASP A 379 9.75 6.48 -11.12
N VAL A 380 8.85 7.16 -10.40
CA VAL A 380 7.70 6.57 -9.71
C VAL A 380 6.47 7.47 -9.90
N ILE A 381 5.28 6.86 -9.95
CA ILE A 381 3.99 7.54 -10.00
C ILE A 381 3.35 7.47 -8.61
N GLY A 382 3.04 8.63 -8.01
CA GLY A 382 2.29 8.77 -6.78
C GLY A 382 0.87 9.27 -7.05
N LEU A 383 -0.12 8.63 -6.41
CA LEU A 383 -1.51 9.03 -6.53
C LEU A 383 -2.14 9.18 -5.15
N SER A 384 -2.85 10.29 -4.88
CA SER A 384 -3.78 10.36 -3.76
C SER A 384 -5.03 9.55 -4.10
N TYR A 385 -5.50 8.77 -3.14
CA TYR A 385 -6.77 8.05 -3.25
C TYR A 385 -7.57 8.15 -1.95
N TYR A 386 -8.62 8.94 -1.99
CA TYR A 386 -9.62 9.05 -0.93
C TYR A 386 -10.95 8.55 -1.50
N GLY A 387 -11.48 7.45 -0.97
CA GLY A 387 -12.66 6.78 -1.53
C GLY A 387 -13.92 7.63 -1.57
N TYR A 388 -14.02 8.64 -0.73
CA TYR A 388 -15.15 9.57 -0.73
C TYR A 388 -15.08 10.60 -1.86
N TRP A 389 -13.92 10.81 -2.52
CA TRP A 389 -13.76 11.81 -3.61
C TRP A 389 -13.29 11.23 -4.93
N HIS A 390 -12.53 10.13 -4.89
CA HIS A 390 -11.78 9.64 -6.04
C HIS A 390 -12.39 8.38 -6.69
N GLY A 391 -13.69 8.12 -6.46
CA GLY A 391 -14.36 6.97 -7.06
C GLY A 391 -14.20 5.66 -6.28
N SER A 392 -14.65 4.58 -6.89
CA SER A 392 -14.69 3.26 -6.27
C SER A 392 -13.31 2.60 -6.19
N LEU A 393 -13.18 1.55 -5.36
CA LEU A 393 -11.99 0.69 -5.32
C LEU A 393 -11.70 0.02 -6.66
N TYR A 394 -12.73 -0.23 -7.48
CA TYR A 394 -12.56 -0.71 -8.86
C TYR A 394 -11.90 0.33 -9.77
N ASP A 395 -12.35 1.59 -9.70
CA ASP A 395 -11.75 2.69 -10.46
C ASP A 395 -10.31 2.91 -10.05
N PHE A 396 -10.05 2.80 -8.74
CA PHE A 396 -8.71 2.90 -8.16
C PHE A 396 -7.77 1.80 -8.69
N GLN A 397 -8.17 0.52 -8.63
CA GLN A 397 -7.36 -0.57 -9.16
C GLN A 397 -7.11 -0.40 -10.65
N THR A 398 -8.15 -0.06 -11.41
CA THR A 398 -8.03 0.14 -12.85
C THR A 398 -7.03 1.24 -13.19
N THR A 399 -7.04 2.34 -12.43
CA THR A 399 -6.11 3.47 -12.63
C THR A 399 -4.67 3.08 -12.29
N LEU A 400 -4.44 2.38 -11.18
CA LEU A 400 -3.10 1.91 -10.79
C LEU A 400 -2.52 0.91 -11.79
N ASP A 401 -3.32 -0.07 -12.19
CA ASP A 401 -2.90 -1.12 -13.14
C ASP A 401 -2.51 -0.51 -14.49
N ASP A 402 -3.33 0.41 -14.98
CA ASP A 402 -3.05 1.11 -16.23
C ASP A 402 -1.80 1.99 -16.14
N ALA A 403 -1.68 2.81 -15.11
CA ALA A 403 -0.53 3.68 -14.93
C ALA A 403 0.78 2.86 -14.85
N ALA A 404 0.77 1.77 -14.07
CA ALA A 404 1.92 0.88 -13.95
C ALA A 404 2.29 0.20 -15.27
N ALA A 405 1.29 -0.28 -16.02
CA ALA A 405 1.50 -0.98 -17.29
C ALA A 405 1.91 -0.02 -18.41
N ARG A 406 1.17 1.10 -18.57
CA ARG A 406 1.33 2.06 -19.67
C ARG A 406 2.68 2.76 -19.64
N TYR A 407 3.11 3.21 -18.48
CA TYR A 407 4.37 3.96 -18.34
C TYR A 407 5.55 3.07 -17.93
N GLY A 408 5.31 1.80 -17.61
CA GLY A 408 6.36 0.88 -17.18
C GLY A 408 7.00 1.26 -15.85
N LYS A 409 6.32 2.08 -15.02
CA LYS A 409 6.83 2.63 -13.76
C LYS A 409 6.17 1.97 -12.56
N PRO A 410 6.86 1.91 -11.42
CA PRO A 410 6.21 1.61 -10.14
C PRO A 410 5.19 2.70 -9.78
N VAL A 411 4.16 2.28 -9.01
CA VAL A 411 3.11 3.16 -8.51
C VAL A 411 2.99 3.02 -7.00
N TYR A 412 2.57 4.08 -6.31
CA TYR A 412 2.25 4.04 -4.88
C TYR A 412 1.10 5.01 -4.56
N VAL A 413 0.43 4.77 -3.44
CA VAL A 413 -0.53 5.72 -2.88
C VAL A 413 0.24 6.74 -2.06
N ALA A 414 0.25 7.98 -2.54
CA ALA A 414 0.93 9.08 -1.88
C ALA A 414 0.16 9.57 -0.65
N GLU A 415 -1.18 9.50 -0.73
CA GLU A 415 -2.08 9.89 0.34
C GLU A 415 -3.36 9.07 0.32
N THR A 416 -3.79 8.63 1.49
CA THR A 416 -5.13 8.12 1.81
C THR A 416 -5.35 8.22 3.31
N ALA A 417 -6.60 8.36 3.72
CA ALA A 417 -7.00 8.31 5.12
C ALA A 417 -8.45 7.79 5.21
N TYR A 418 -8.90 7.51 6.43
CA TYR A 418 -10.30 7.15 6.68
C TYR A 418 -10.68 7.48 8.13
N PRO A 419 -11.91 7.98 8.40
CA PRO A 419 -12.30 8.35 9.75
C PRO A 419 -12.49 7.13 10.65
N PHE A 420 -11.96 7.22 11.87
CA PHE A 420 -12.20 6.22 12.91
C PHE A 420 -13.47 6.52 13.72
N ARG A 421 -14.03 7.70 13.54
CA ARG A 421 -15.32 8.13 14.11
C ARG A 421 -15.87 9.32 13.33
N LEU A 422 -17.15 9.65 13.54
CA LEU A 422 -17.74 10.94 13.16
C LEU A 422 -17.75 11.88 14.36
N GLY A 423 -17.66 13.17 14.10
CA GLY A 423 -17.63 14.25 15.09
C GLY A 423 -16.23 14.59 15.60
N SER A 424 -15.98 15.87 15.65
CA SER A 424 -14.71 16.50 15.98
C SER A 424 -14.41 16.50 17.49
N GLU A 425 -13.14 16.58 17.84
CA GLU A 425 -12.65 16.82 19.19
C GLU A 425 -12.43 18.31 19.46
N ASP A 426 -11.95 19.04 18.47
CA ASP A 426 -11.86 20.49 18.54
C ASP A 426 -13.20 21.15 18.10
N SER A 427 -13.26 22.46 17.92
CA SER A 427 -14.49 23.16 17.54
C SER A 427 -14.67 23.31 16.03
N HIS A 428 -13.82 22.70 15.22
CA HIS A 428 -13.87 22.76 13.77
C HIS A 428 -14.58 21.53 13.20
N GLU A 429 -15.28 21.75 12.11
CA GLU A 429 -15.94 20.69 11.35
C GLU A 429 -14.90 19.84 10.63
N ASP A 430 -14.99 18.52 10.80
CA ASP A 430 -14.13 17.57 10.09
C ASP A 430 -14.52 17.49 8.60
N VAL A 431 -13.53 17.18 7.74
CA VAL A 431 -13.76 17.03 6.28
C VAL A 431 -14.75 15.91 5.98
N ILE A 432 -14.85 14.91 6.85
CA ILE A 432 -15.81 13.80 6.81
C ILE A 432 -16.45 13.69 8.19
N ASP A 433 -17.60 14.28 8.36
CA ASP A 433 -18.34 14.33 9.62
C ASP A 433 -19.74 13.68 9.54
N LEU A 434 -20.24 13.42 8.32
CA LEU A 434 -21.57 12.84 8.09
C LEU A 434 -21.46 11.38 7.61
N SER A 435 -22.41 10.56 8.05
CA SER A 435 -22.51 9.16 7.61
C SER A 435 -22.77 9.00 6.10
N SER A 436 -23.36 10.01 5.46
CA SER A 436 -23.61 10.04 4.01
C SER A 436 -22.36 10.25 3.16
N GLU A 437 -21.27 10.71 3.76
CA GLU A 437 -19.97 10.92 3.10
C GLU A 437 -19.09 9.68 3.12
N LEU A 438 -19.43 8.71 3.96
CA LEU A 438 -18.66 7.48 4.10
C LEU A 438 -18.74 6.62 2.84
N VAL A 439 -17.67 5.91 2.56
CA VAL A 439 -17.66 4.87 1.53
C VAL A 439 -18.55 3.70 1.99
N SER A 440 -19.47 3.28 1.13
CA SER A 440 -20.38 2.18 1.44
C SER A 440 -19.62 0.91 1.88
N GLY A 441 -20.02 0.33 3.01
CA GLY A 441 -19.41 -0.87 3.58
C GLY A 441 -18.24 -0.59 4.54
N TYR A 442 -17.87 0.68 4.74
CA TYR A 442 -16.79 1.08 5.65
C TYR A 442 -17.32 2.11 6.66
N PRO A 443 -17.79 1.68 7.84
CA PRO A 443 -18.30 2.60 8.86
C PRO A 443 -17.13 3.43 9.46
N ALA A 444 -17.42 4.64 9.93
CA ALA A 444 -16.49 5.47 10.70
C ALA A 444 -16.26 4.87 12.09
N THR A 445 -15.43 3.87 12.16
CA THR A 445 -15.00 3.15 13.36
C THR A 445 -13.54 2.71 13.19
N VAL A 446 -12.84 2.41 14.29
CA VAL A 446 -11.46 1.88 14.22
C VAL A 446 -11.38 0.61 13.36
N ALA A 447 -12.40 -0.26 13.43
CA ALA A 447 -12.47 -1.45 12.58
C ALA A 447 -12.71 -1.10 11.10
N GLY A 448 -13.56 -0.11 10.82
CA GLY A 448 -13.81 0.38 9.45
C GLY A 448 -12.57 1.05 8.86
N GLN A 449 -11.86 1.86 9.63
CA GLN A 449 -10.56 2.46 9.24
C GLN A 449 -9.52 1.37 8.93
N THR A 450 -9.42 0.35 9.79
CA THR A 450 -8.53 -0.80 9.57
C THR A 450 -8.87 -1.54 8.27
N ARG A 451 -10.16 -1.82 8.06
CA ARG A 451 -10.63 -2.52 6.86
C ARG A 451 -10.33 -1.73 5.60
N TRP A 452 -10.64 -0.42 5.60
CA TRP A 452 -10.34 0.47 4.49
C TRP A 452 -8.86 0.41 4.09
N MET A 453 -7.98 0.56 5.07
CA MET A 453 -6.53 0.56 4.82
C MET A 453 -6.03 -0.79 4.31
N ASN A 454 -6.53 -1.90 4.84
CA ASN A 454 -6.17 -3.23 4.35
C ASN A 454 -6.65 -3.46 2.91
N ASP A 455 -7.84 -3.00 2.55
CA ASP A 455 -8.39 -3.18 1.21
C ASP A 455 -7.64 -2.30 0.18
N VAL A 456 -7.30 -1.04 0.54
CA VAL A 456 -6.44 -0.17 -0.28
C VAL A 456 -5.05 -0.79 -0.46
N ALA A 457 -4.43 -1.28 0.62
CA ALA A 457 -3.11 -1.91 0.56
C ALA A 457 -3.13 -3.19 -0.30
N SER A 458 -4.17 -4.02 -0.19
CA SER A 458 -4.35 -5.24 -1.00
C SER A 458 -4.45 -4.93 -2.49
N ILE A 459 -5.13 -3.84 -2.86
CA ILE A 459 -5.22 -3.40 -4.26
C ILE A 459 -3.85 -2.97 -4.78
N VAL A 460 -3.08 -2.23 -3.99
CA VAL A 460 -1.71 -1.84 -4.38
C VAL A 460 -0.80 -3.06 -4.51
N GLU A 461 -0.89 -4.02 -3.58
CA GLU A 461 -0.14 -5.28 -3.65
C GLU A 461 -0.48 -6.06 -4.92
N ALA A 462 -1.74 -6.02 -5.36
CA ALA A 462 -2.21 -6.73 -6.53
C ALA A 462 -1.77 -6.10 -7.86
N VAL A 463 -1.16 -4.91 -7.90
CA VAL A 463 -0.66 -4.30 -9.15
C VAL A 463 0.29 -5.25 -9.86
N PRO A 464 0.10 -5.51 -11.18
CA PRO A 464 0.89 -6.49 -11.92
C PRO A 464 2.39 -6.26 -11.87
N ASN A 465 3.14 -7.35 -11.94
CA ASN A 465 4.61 -7.38 -12.00
C ASN A 465 5.30 -6.79 -10.75
N GLY A 466 4.61 -6.74 -9.60
CA GLY A 466 5.16 -6.20 -8.36
C GLY A 466 5.44 -4.70 -8.43
N ARG A 467 4.70 -3.97 -9.26
CA ARG A 467 4.90 -2.53 -9.43
C ARG A 467 4.15 -1.68 -8.41
N GLY A 468 3.27 -2.25 -7.62
CA GLY A 468 2.66 -1.57 -6.47
C GLY A 468 3.66 -1.50 -5.31
N LEU A 469 4.13 -0.31 -4.98
CA LEU A 469 5.14 -0.14 -3.93
C LEU A 469 4.53 -0.10 -2.53
N GLY A 470 3.30 0.36 -2.38
CA GLY A 470 2.59 0.48 -1.10
C GLY A 470 1.89 1.81 -0.90
N VAL A 471 1.66 2.16 0.36
CA VAL A 471 0.75 3.24 0.75
C VAL A 471 1.39 4.14 1.79
N PHE A 472 1.16 5.45 1.68
CA PHE A 472 1.33 6.41 2.76
C PHE A 472 -0.04 6.80 3.32
N TYR A 473 -0.23 6.59 4.62
CA TYR A 473 -1.36 7.14 5.36
C TYR A 473 -1.15 8.64 5.55
N TRP A 474 -2.13 9.47 5.19
CA TRP A 474 -1.97 10.92 5.27
C TRP A 474 -2.18 11.42 6.70
N GLU A 475 -1.23 12.22 7.20
CA GLU A 475 -1.23 12.93 8.49
C GLU A 475 -1.63 12.05 9.70
N ALA A 476 -0.96 10.92 9.83
CA ALA A 476 -1.21 9.93 10.88
C ALA A 476 -1.16 10.49 12.32
N THR A 477 -0.43 11.60 12.52
CA THR A 477 -0.18 12.24 13.81
C THR A 477 -0.90 13.56 14.00
N TRP A 478 -1.79 13.95 13.11
CA TRP A 478 -2.48 15.23 13.21
C TRP A 478 -3.73 15.10 14.09
N THR A 479 -3.50 15.12 15.41
CA THR A 479 -4.54 15.12 16.44
C THR A 479 -5.01 16.52 16.78
N ALA A 480 -6.14 16.67 17.46
CA ALA A 480 -6.65 17.95 17.96
C ALA A 480 -5.71 18.52 19.03
N VAL A 481 -4.98 19.55 18.68
CA VAL A 481 -4.10 20.27 19.59
C VAL A 481 -4.28 21.76 19.37
N THR A 482 -4.64 22.49 20.40
CA THR A 482 -4.84 23.94 20.30
C THR A 482 -3.64 24.64 19.66
N GLY A 483 -3.89 25.37 18.57
CA GLY A 483 -2.86 26.08 17.80
C GLY A 483 -2.12 25.22 16.77
N ASN A 484 -2.56 23.97 16.55
CA ASN A 484 -2.07 23.10 15.48
C ASN A 484 -3.00 23.07 14.25
N GLY A 485 -3.72 24.16 14.02
CA GLY A 485 -4.63 24.28 12.87
C GLY A 485 -3.91 24.28 11.51
N TRP A 486 -4.72 24.15 10.46
CA TRP A 486 -4.26 24.00 9.08
C TRP A 486 -3.66 25.28 8.49
N ASP A 487 -4.10 26.47 8.96
CA ASP A 487 -3.62 27.75 8.45
C ASP A 487 -2.41 28.25 9.27
N PRO A 488 -1.22 28.39 8.66
CA PRO A 488 -0.04 28.89 9.35
C PRO A 488 -0.14 30.39 9.73
N THR A 489 -1.14 31.12 9.23
CA THR A 489 -1.39 32.54 9.57
C THR A 489 -2.46 32.73 10.64
N ASP A 490 -3.23 31.67 10.96
CA ASP A 490 -4.31 31.64 11.94
C ASP A 490 -4.19 30.47 12.90
N ALA A 491 -3.70 30.74 14.10
CA ALA A 491 -3.54 29.70 15.14
C ALA A 491 -4.88 29.12 15.64
N SER A 492 -6.02 29.75 15.29
CA SER A 492 -7.36 29.27 15.65
C SER A 492 -8.04 28.47 14.52
N SER A 493 -7.34 28.20 13.44
CA SER A 493 -7.92 27.57 12.24
C SER A 493 -8.39 26.12 12.43
N GLY A 494 -8.03 25.46 13.53
CA GLY A 494 -8.47 24.10 13.86
C GLY A 494 -7.89 23.00 12.98
N ASN A 495 -8.32 21.77 13.25
CA ASN A 495 -7.90 20.59 12.52
C ASN A 495 -9.10 19.82 11.96
N ALA A 496 -9.36 19.92 10.69
CA ALA A 496 -10.47 19.25 10.02
C ALA A 496 -10.21 17.77 9.67
N TRP A 497 -9.09 17.18 10.15
CA TRP A 497 -8.67 15.81 9.84
C TRP A 497 -8.43 14.95 11.08
N GLU A 498 -8.66 15.46 12.26
CA GLU A 498 -8.32 14.80 13.52
C GLU A 498 -9.02 13.46 13.70
N ASN A 499 -10.27 13.34 13.19
CA ASN A 499 -11.04 12.10 13.21
C ASN A 499 -10.52 11.02 12.25
N GLN A 500 -9.50 11.37 11.45
CA GLN A 500 -8.80 10.44 10.55
C GLN A 500 -7.37 10.12 11.02
N ALA A 501 -6.88 10.71 12.11
CA ALA A 501 -5.58 10.38 12.67
C ALA A 501 -5.49 8.88 13.06
N LEU A 502 -4.26 8.39 13.25
CA LEU A 502 -4.04 7.03 13.77
C LEU A 502 -3.88 7.01 15.30
N PHE A 503 -4.06 8.15 15.94
CA PHE A 503 -4.21 8.29 17.39
C PHE A 503 -5.62 8.79 17.68
N GLY A 504 -6.27 8.18 18.68
CA GLY A 504 -7.63 8.55 19.09
C GLY A 504 -7.67 9.83 19.91
N TYR A 505 -8.87 10.30 20.23
CA TYR A 505 -9.11 11.49 21.04
C TYR A 505 -8.63 11.35 22.52
N ASP A 506 -8.14 10.20 22.91
CA ASP A 506 -7.43 9.95 24.17
C ASP A 506 -5.90 9.87 24.01
N ASP A 507 -5.40 10.36 22.88
CA ASP A 507 -3.99 10.35 22.44
C ASP A 507 -3.41 8.95 22.21
N ARG A 508 -4.21 7.87 22.29
CA ARG A 508 -3.71 6.50 22.17
C ARG A 508 -3.64 6.04 20.73
N ALA A 509 -2.60 5.29 20.45
CA ALA A 509 -2.46 4.56 19.20
C ALA A 509 -3.67 3.65 18.96
N LEU A 510 -4.34 3.84 17.83
CA LEU A 510 -5.50 3.06 17.44
C LEU A 510 -5.09 1.67 16.93
N ALA A 511 -5.97 0.69 17.13
CA ALA A 511 -5.76 -0.67 16.62
C ALA A 511 -5.68 -0.71 15.08
N SER A 512 -6.17 0.32 14.40
CA SER A 512 -6.06 0.49 12.95
C SER A 512 -4.62 0.59 12.45
N MET A 513 -3.65 0.97 13.29
CA MET A 513 -2.21 0.91 12.94
C MET A 513 -1.75 -0.49 12.54
N SER A 514 -2.51 -1.54 12.86
CA SER A 514 -2.21 -2.92 12.43
C SER A 514 -2.09 -3.07 10.91
N TRP A 515 -2.66 -2.18 10.11
CA TRP A 515 -2.50 -2.19 8.67
C TRP A 515 -1.04 -2.02 8.21
N PHE A 516 -0.18 -1.36 9.00
CA PHE A 516 1.26 -1.29 8.68
C PHE A 516 1.95 -2.67 8.65
N SER A 517 1.31 -3.68 9.22
CA SER A 517 1.77 -5.08 9.13
C SER A 517 1.10 -5.83 7.99
N HIS A 518 0.29 -5.18 7.15
CA HIS A 518 -0.23 -5.73 5.90
C HIS A 518 0.95 -6.13 5.01
N ARG A 519 0.84 -7.26 4.31
CA ARG A 519 1.96 -7.89 3.60
C ARG A 519 2.08 -7.44 2.16
#